data_988b3da5cc65817c866336c260612c1e
#
_entry.id   988b3da5cc65817c866336c260612c1e
#
_cell.length_a   1.000
_cell.length_b   1.000
_cell.length_c   1.000
_cell.angle_alpha   90.00
_cell.angle_beta   90.00
_cell.angle_gamma   90.00
#
_symmetry.space_group_name_H-M   'P 1'
#
loop_
_entity.id
_entity.type
_entity.pdbx_description
1 polymer ?
#
loop_
_entity_poly.entity_id
_entity_poly.type
_entity_poly.pdbx_seq_one_letter_code
_entity_poly.pdbx_strand_id
1 'polypeptide(L)'
;MMNNKLYKKLVIAMMITTISAVAAASAADTTASVRPVDLAQADAIQSRAKAEQQEIKAEKAQQKKAAKAEAKAKKAAAAVRPVDITPELREELAQKIADDAAKSAEKAADKRAKNQEVDPVIVVGRVPTNGTVDLNLPKTVQMALDYNRDIKMSQYQLKSAEAAINEAKSKKMPQVGYTFNTSRNAGPAVASTQNTFSNGVTVDLPLYTGGLYEGQIDNAKLGKTDAQETILKTEQATKYSAIEGYYQLLANKELQGVYHEAVDNLQGHLDNVQAQYNVGTKAKVDVLSSDVSLANAKTTALTADNAVAISESNLNNILGLPLETKLNLADHQLPFDTYNISLQEATDYAMKYRPEVLQAALAVQTAENNIDIADASNKPTVKVSGGNNWNDNTFPGIDANKRSWNIGASVTYSFYDGGATKAKVDQAKQALLVARETEQKTREAVQLEVKQAYLNIRSAAQKVEETQTVVDQARENYRIQNIRYQAGVGINLDVLDAQLSLNEAQVNHIQALYDYNVGIAKLEQVMGVDVESGVIHPSLTATTYRG
;
A
#
# COMPACT_ATOMS: atom_id res chain seq x y z
N MET A 1 -36.80 45.59 -0.36
CA MET A 1 -36.77 44.42 0.57
C MET A 1 -37.73 43.38 0.05
N MET A 2 -37.26 42.47 -0.79
CA MET A 2 -38.07 41.38 -1.33
C MET A 2 -37.84 40.08 -0.51
N ASN A 3 -38.94 39.49 -0.12
CA ASN A 3 -39.03 38.46 0.92
C ASN A 3 -38.28 37.18 0.54
N ASN A 4 -37.25 36.83 1.26
CA ASN A 4 -36.32 35.72 1.07
C ASN A 4 -36.98 34.32 1.00
N LYS A 5 -38.28 34.23 1.37
CA LYS A 5 -39.09 33.02 1.24
C LYS A 5 -39.65 32.82 -0.17
N LEU A 6 -39.87 33.93 -0.93
CA LEU A 6 -40.38 33.85 -2.29
C LEU A 6 -39.28 33.42 -3.28
N TYR A 7 -38.04 33.88 -3.05
CA TYR A 7 -36.90 33.52 -3.90
C TYR A 7 -36.52 32.04 -3.76
N LYS A 8 -36.56 31.49 -2.54
CA LYS A 8 -36.36 30.04 -2.33
C LYS A 8 -37.44 29.17 -2.96
N LYS A 9 -38.68 29.64 -2.96
CA LYS A 9 -39.78 28.90 -3.61
C LYS A 9 -39.71 28.96 -5.15
N LEU A 10 -39.20 30.05 -5.72
CA LEU A 10 -39.03 30.19 -7.17
C LEU A 10 -37.88 29.32 -7.70
N VAL A 11 -36.74 29.25 -6.95
CA VAL A 11 -35.60 28.40 -7.29
C VAL A 11 -35.94 26.92 -7.16
N ILE A 12 -36.73 26.53 -6.15
CA ILE A 12 -37.18 25.14 -5.96
C ILE A 12 -38.23 24.76 -7.04
N ALA A 13 -39.11 25.67 -7.43
CA ALA A 13 -40.07 25.42 -8.49
C ALA A 13 -39.41 25.30 -9.87
N MET A 14 -38.36 26.07 -10.15
CA MET A 14 -37.56 25.93 -11.38
C MET A 14 -36.75 24.63 -11.42
N MET A 15 -36.23 24.15 -10.28
CA MET A 15 -35.55 22.85 -10.20
C MET A 15 -36.52 21.67 -10.38
N ILE A 16 -37.75 21.76 -9.90
CA ILE A 16 -38.73 20.66 -10.00
C ILE A 16 -39.23 20.50 -11.43
N THR A 17 -39.38 21.60 -12.19
CA THR A 17 -39.83 21.53 -13.60
C THR A 17 -38.77 21.02 -14.54
N THR A 18 -37.47 21.20 -14.24
CA THR A 18 -36.36 20.61 -15.03
C THR A 18 -36.14 19.13 -14.74
N ILE A 19 -36.41 18.67 -13.52
CA ILE A 19 -36.28 17.25 -13.14
C ILE A 19 -37.39 16.39 -13.74
N SER A 20 -38.61 16.92 -13.92
CA SER A 20 -39.73 16.18 -14.51
C SER A 20 -39.61 15.98 -16.02
N ALA A 21 -38.83 16.81 -16.74
CA ALA A 21 -38.61 16.66 -18.18
C ALA A 21 -37.51 15.64 -18.52
N VAL A 22 -36.60 15.33 -17.59
CA VAL A 22 -35.49 14.36 -17.78
C VAL A 22 -35.95 12.93 -17.43
N ALA A 23 -36.91 12.78 -16.52
CA ALA A 23 -37.41 11.45 -16.12
C ALA A 23 -38.31 10.77 -17.17
N ALA A 24 -38.85 11.51 -18.16
CA ALA A 24 -39.71 10.96 -19.19
C ALA A 24 -38.98 10.44 -20.44
N ALA A 25 -37.65 10.68 -20.56
CA ALA A 25 -36.85 10.29 -21.72
C ALA A 25 -35.99 9.01 -21.53
N SER A 26 -36.01 8.38 -20.36
CA SER A 26 -35.16 7.22 -20.07
C SER A 26 -35.88 5.88 -19.91
N ALA A 27 -37.17 5.80 -20.32
CA ALA A 27 -37.98 4.58 -20.17
C ALA A 27 -38.18 3.79 -21.48
N ALA A 28 -37.29 3.92 -22.44
CA ALA A 28 -37.32 3.07 -23.62
C ALA A 28 -35.89 2.60 -23.95
N ASP A 29 -35.73 1.31 -23.89
CA ASP A 29 -34.58 0.51 -24.36
C ASP A 29 -33.44 0.21 -23.37
N THR A 30 -33.58 -0.91 -22.67
CA THR A 30 -32.46 -1.79 -22.37
C THR A 30 -32.94 -3.15 -21.87
N THR A 31 -33.14 -4.07 -22.79
CA THR A 31 -33.02 -5.51 -22.50
C THR A 31 -31.59 -5.92 -22.80
N ALA A 32 -30.72 -5.81 -21.85
CA ALA A 32 -29.41 -6.48 -21.85
C ALA A 32 -29.24 -7.24 -20.53
N SER A 33 -29.05 -8.54 -20.60
CA SER A 33 -28.94 -9.49 -19.51
C SER A 33 -27.90 -9.07 -18.49
N VAL A 34 -28.34 -8.67 -17.32
CA VAL A 34 -27.49 -8.52 -16.13
C VAL A 34 -27.25 -9.91 -15.57
N ARG A 35 -26.00 -10.39 -15.57
CA ARG A 35 -25.61 -11.57 -14.82
C ARG A 35 -25.77 -11.29 -13.32
N PRO A 36 -26.21 -12.25 -12.50
CA PRO A 36 -26.40 -12.03 -11.07
C PRO A 36 -25.07 -11.68 -10.42
N VAL A 37 -25.04 -10.53 -9.78
CA VAL A 37 -23.95 -10.12 -8.85
C VAL A 37 -24.00 -11.06 -7.67
N ASP A 38 -22.88 -11.66 -7.33
CA ASP A 38 -22.75 -12.61 -6.22
C ASP A 38 -23.21 -11.94 -4.92
N LEU A 39 -24.19 -12.53 -4.25
CA LEU A 39 -24.81 -12.02 -3.01
C LEU A 39 -23.78 -11.71 -1.91
N ALA A 40 -22.67 -12.44 -1.90
CA ALA A 40 -21.58 -12.21 -0.95
C ALA A 40 -20.77 -10.93 -1.19
N GLN A 41 -20.66 -10.47 -2.45
CA GLN A 41 -20.09 -9.15 -2.76
C GLN A 41 -21.05 -8.02 -2.39
N ALA A 42 -22.36 -8.24 -2.50
CA ALA A 42 -23.36 -7.27 -2.11
C ALA A 42 -23.36 -7.01 -0.59
N ASP A 43 -23.12 -8.03 0.23
CA ASP A 43 -23.09 -7.90 1.70
C ASP A 43 -21.82 -7.20 2.20
N ALA A 44 -20.66 -7.46 1.57
CA ALA A 44 -19.42 -6.74 1.88
C ALA A 44 -19.49 -5.26 1.45
N ILE A 45 -20.14 -4.98 0.32
CA ILE A 45 -20.42 -3.62 -0.16
C ILE A 45 -21.44 -2.94 0.76
N GLN A 46 -22.49 -3.65 1.23
CA GLN A 46 -23.49 -3.09 2.14
C GLN A 46 -22.93 -2.78 3.55
N SER A 47 -22.04 -3.59 4.07
CA SER A 47 -21.42 -3.31 5.38
C SER A 47 -20.48 -2.10 5.32
N ARG A 48 -19.73 -1.96 4.23
CA ARG A 48 -18.90 -0.76 3.95
C ARG A 48 -19.76 0.48 3.66
N ALA A 49 -20.84 0.35 2.91
CA ALA A 49 -21.80 1.44 2.68
C ALA A 49 -22.50 1.90 3.98
N LYS A 50 -22.72 1.02 4.95
CA LYS A 50 -23.24 1.40 6.28
C LYS A 50 -22.22 2.18 7.12
N ALA A 51 -20.95 1.83 7.05
CA ALA A 51 -19.87 2.58 7.71
C ALA A 51 -19.73 3.98 7.09
N GLU A 52 -19.78 4.06 5.75
CA GLU A 52 -19.74 5.33 5.02
C GLU A 52 -20.96 6.21 5.29
N GLN A 53 -22.16 5.62 5.46
CA GLN A 53 -23.34 6.38 5.90
C GLN A 53 -23.21 6.94 7.32
N GLN A 54 -22.48 6.28 8.20
CA GLN A 54 -22.18 6.82 9.56
C GLN A 54 -21.18 7.99 9.48
N GLU A 55 -20.18 7.89 8.61
CA GLU A 55 -19.22 8.97 8.36
C GLU A 55 -19.89 10.20 7.73
N ILE A 56 -20.76 10.00 6.74
CA ILE A 56 -21.58 11.06 6.14
C ILE A 56 -22.51 11.73 7.18
N LYS A 57 -23.04 10.97 8.14
CA LYS A 57 -23.83 11.53 9.26
C LYS A 57 -22.97 12.37 10.20
N ALA A 58 -21.74 11.95 10.49
CA ALA A 58 -20.80 12.69 11.32
C ALA A 58 -20.34 13.98 10.60
N GLU A 59 -20.06 13.91 9.30
CA GLU A 59 -19.71 15.06 8.47
C GLU A 59 -20.83 16.11 8.39
N LYS A 60 -22.09 15.66 8.21
CA LYS A 60 -23.28 16.56 8.26
C LYS A 60 -23.46 17.20 9.63
N ALA A 61 -23.09 16.53 10.72
CA ALA A 61 -23.14 17.10 12.06
C ALA A 61 -22.04 18.17 12.26
N GLN A 62 -20.84 17.97 11.68
CA GLN A 62 -19.77 18.96 11.68
C GLN A 62 -20.11 20.19 10.83
N GLN A 63 -20.69 19.99 9.63
CA GLN A 63 -21.16 21.09 8.79
C GLN A 63 -22.24 21.91 9.47
N LYS A 64 -23.14 21.28 10.22
CA LYS A 64 -24.17 21.99 11.00
C LYS A 64 -23.58 22.80 12.16
N LYS A 65 -22.47 22.34 12.76
CA LYS A 65 -21.71 23.10 13.78
C LYS A 65 -20.96 24.29 13.15
N ALA A 66 -20.34 24.10 11.99
CA ALA A 66 -19.66 25.15 11.24
C ALA A 66 -20.62 26.25 10.78
N ALA A 67 -21.79 25.88 10.21
CA ALA A 67 -22.82 26.83 9.82
C ALA A 67 -23.38 27.63 11.00
N LYS A 68 -23.45 27.03 12.19
CA LYS A 68 -23.88 27.72 13.43
C LYS A 68 -22.85 28.71 13.96
N ALA A 69 -21.54 28.39 13.78
CA ALA A 69 -20.44 29.29 14.11
C ALA A 69 -20.38 30.49 13.15
N GLU A 70 -20.60 30.24 11.84
CA GLU A 70 -20.64 31.29 10.82
C GLU A 70 -21.83 32.25 10.99
N ALA A 71 -23.00 31.74 11.38
CA ALA A 71 -24.16 32.57 11.70
C ALA A 71 -23.92 33.44 12.96
N LYS A 72 -23.12 32.93 13.92
CA LYS A 72 -22.73 33.70 15.12
C LYS A 72 -21.71 34.80 14.79
N ALA A 73 -20.79 34.52 13.86
CA ALA A 73 -19.81 35.50 13.37
C ALA A 73 -20.49 36.61 12.53
N LYS A 74 -21.47 36.27 11.69
CA LYS A 74 -22.26 37.26 10.94
C LYS A 74 -23.12 38.18 11.84
N LYS A 75 -23.60 37.66 12.97
CA LYS A 75 -24.35 38.46 13.96
C LYS A 75 -23.44 39.44 14.73
N ALA A 76 -22.18 39.07 14.94
CA ALA A 76 -21.18 39.95 15.59
C ALA A 76 -20.70 41.06 14.61
N ALA A 77 -20.58 40.76 13.31
CA ALA A 77 -20.18 41.76 12.31
C ALA A 77 -21.27 42.82 12.01
N ALA A 78 -22.55 42.51 12.25
CA ALA A 78 -23.66 43.43 12.01
C ALA A 78 -23.87 44.50 13.12
N ALA A 79 -23.08 44.45 14.19
CA ALA A 79 -23.23 45.35 15.36
C ALA A 79 -22.23 46.53 15.38
N VAL A 80 -21.44 46.72 14.33
CA VAL A 80 -20.44 47.80 14.28
C VAL A 80 -21.06 49.03 13.60
N ARG A 81 -21.32 50.09 14.40
CA ARG A 81 -21.63 51.44 13.92
C ARG A 81 -20.34 52.10 13.36
N PRO A 82 -20.41 52.93 12.31
CA PRO A 82 -19.24 53.65 11.84
C PRO A 82 -18.74 54.61 12.92
N VAL A 83 -17.54 54.41 13.40
CA VAL A 83 -16.83 55.31 14.30
C VAL A 83 -15.93 56.21 13.47
N ASP A 84 -16.01 57.52 13.64
CA ASP A 84 -15.07 58.48 13.08
C ASP A 84 -13.66 58.18 13.61
N ILE A 85 -12.77 57.80 12.73
CA ILE A 85 -11.41 57.37 13.07
C ILE A 85 -10.50 58.60 13.11
N THR A 86 -10.14 59.08 14.30
CA THR A 86 -9.13 60.10 14.48
C THR A 86 -7.73 59.60 14.10
N PRO A 87 -6.76 60.49 13.73
CA PRO A 87 -5.40 60.08 13.37
C PRO A 87 -4.70 59.21 14.41
N GLU A 88 -4.93 59.46 15.69
CA GLU A 88 -4.40 58.72 16.84
C GLU A 88 -4.96 57.28 16.89
N LEU A 89 -6.23 57.13 16.62
CA LEU A 89 -6.87 55.80 16.57
C LEU A 89 -6.40 54.95 15.36
N ARG A 90 -5.94 55.63 14.29
CA ARG A 90 -5.33 54.93 13.12
C ARG A 90 -3.96 54.36 13.45
N GLU A 91 -3.18 55.11 14.24
CA GLU A 91 -1.84 54.68 14.68
C GLU A 91 -1.93 53.52 15.67
N GLU A 92 -2.87 53.60 16.62
CA GLU A 92 -3.16 52.52 17.57
C GLU A 92 -3.69 51.24 16.88
N LEU A 93 -4.53 51.38 15.84
CA LEU A 93 -5.04 50.27 15.06
C LEU A 93 -3.95 49.65 14.19
N ALA A 94 -3.07 50.46 13.58
CA ALA A 94 -1.94 50.02 12.82
C ALA A 94 -0.94 49.22 13.65
N GLN A 95 -0.68 49.69 14.88
CA GLN A 95 0.17 49.03 15.86
C GLN A 95 -0.42 47.68 16.30
N LYS A 96 -1.72 47.66 16.57
CA LYS A 96 -2.44 46.43 16.95
C LYS A 96 -2.51 45.42 15.81
N ILE A 97 -2.67 45.86 14.58
CA ILE A 97 -2.61 44.99 13.36
C ILE A 97 -1.20 44.43 13.16
N ALA A 98 -0.15 45.27 13.42
CA ALA A 98 1.23 44.79 13.35
C ALA A 98 1.55 43.77 14.45
N ASP A 99 1.06 43.98 15.68
CA ASP A 99 1.23 43.05 16.79
C ASP A 99 0.45 41.74 16.57
N ASP A 100 -0.77 41.79 16.01
CA ASP A 100 -1.57 40.63 15.69
C ASP A 100 -0.99 39.88 14.48
N ALA A 101 -0.38 40.56 13.52
CA ALA A 101 0.37 39.98 12.43
C ALA A 101 1.66 39.30 12.92
N ALA A 102 2.40 39.91 13.84
CA ALA A 102 3.57 39.33 14.48
C ALA A 102 3.21 38.05 15.28
N LYS A 103 2.15 38.11 16.10
CA LYS A 103 1.63 36.95 16.85
C LYS A 103 1.11 35.82 15.93
N SER A 104 0.50 36.18 14.81
CA SER A 104 0.04 35.18 13.82
C SER A 104 1.22 34.58 13.05
N ALA A 105 2.27 35.35 12.78
CA ALA A 105 3.52 34.86 12.20
C ALA A 105 4.28 33.94 13.18
N GLU A 106 4.32 34.28 14.46
CA GLU A 106 4.91 33.47 15.51
C GLU A 106 4.14 32.15 15.71
N LYS A 107 2.79 32.22 15.75
CA LYS A 107 1.94 31.02 15.77
C LYS A 107 2.07 30.18 14.49
N ALA A 108 2.29 30.80 13.34
CA ALA A 108 2.54 30.10 12.08
C ALA A 108 3.94 29.48 12.05
N ALA A 109 4.94 30.15 12.64
CA ALA A 109 6.28 29.62 12.83
C ALA A 109 6.30 28.45 13.83
N ASP A 110 5.58 28.58 14.94
CA ASP A 110 5.40 27.51 15.94
C ASP A 110 4.63 26.31 15.37
N LYS A 111 3.64 26.57 14.51
CA LYS A 111 2.91 25.53 13.77
C LYS A 111 3.75 24.90 12.66
N ARG A 112 4.66 25.65 12.05
CA ARG A 112 5.67 25.12 11.11
C ARG A 112 6.74 24.31 11.82
N ALA A 113 7.19 24.75 13.00
CA ALA A 113 8.10 24.00 13.84
C ALA A 113 7.46 22.69 14.35
N LYS A 114 6.18 22.73 14.74
CA LYS A 114 5.40 21.52 15.10
C LYS A 114 5.04 20.63 13.92
N ASN A 115 4.91 21.18 12.69
CA ASN A 115 4.74 20.39 11.47
C ASN A 115 6.10 19.99 10.86
N GLN A 116 7.23 20.52 11.33
CA GLN A 116 8.58 20.02 11.11
C GLN A 116 9.04 19.05 12.19
N GLU A 117 8.27 18.80 13.25
CA GLU A 117 8.23 17.47 13.82
C GLU A 117 7.61 16.57 12.73
N VAL A 118 8.40 16.27 11.70
CA VAL A 118 8.42 14.95 11.10
C VAL A 118 8.29 14.03 12.31
N ASP A 119 7.18 13.28 12.41
CA ASP A 119 7.03 12.17 13.38
C ASP A 119 8.43 11.66 13.62
N PRO A 120 8.98 11.73 14.84
CA PRO A 120 10.36 11.36 15.04
C PRO A 120 10.44 10.05 14.31
N VAL A 121 11.33 9.94 13.30
CA VAL A 121 11.63 8.65 12.70
C VAL A 121 11.78 7.82 13.93
N ILE A 122 10.76 6.98 14.24
CA ILE A 122 10.79 6.16 15.43
C ILE A 122 12.06 5.40 15.16
N VAL A 123 13.15 5.86 15.75
CA VAL A 123 14.39 5.10 15.78
C VAL A 123 13.91 3.92 16.57
N VAL A 124 13.48 2.91 15.82
CA VAL A 124 13.16 1.59 16.36
C VAL A 124 14.27 1.36 17.32
N GLY A 125 13.94 1.29 18.62
CA GLY A 125 14.93 1.30 19.66
C GLY A 125 15.95 0.28 19.20
N ARG A 126 17.17 0.71 18.86
CA ARG A 126 18.21 -0.18 18.35
C ARG A 126 18.27 -1.28 19.37
N VAL A 127 17.79 -2.46 19.00
CA VAL A 127 18.10 -3.66 19.78
C VAL A 127 19.61 -3.60 19.94
N PRO A 128 20.14 -3.65 21.19
CA PRO A 128 21.55 -3.45 21.42
C PRO A 128 22.32 -4.33 20.45
N THR A 129 23.26 -3.76 19.73
CA THR A 129 24.04 -4.40 18.65
C THR A 129 24.85 -5.63 19.10
N ASN A 130 24.81 -6.00 20.37
CA ASN A 130 25.51 -7.14 20.96
C ASN A 130 24.56 -8.15 21.63
N GLY A 131 23.27 -8.13 21.33
CA GLY A 131 22.28 -9.05 21.89
C GLY A 131 21.91 -10.16 20.93
N THR A 132 21.73 -11.38 21.47
CA THR A 132 21.03 -12.47 20.77
C THR A 132 19.55 -12.25 20.91
N VAL A 133 18.80 -12.38 19.81
CA VAL A 133 17.34 -12.28 19.81
C VAL A 133 16.76 -13.68 19.65
N ASP A 134 15.99 -14.13 20.64
CA ASP A 134 15.24 -15.37 20.53
C ASP A 134 14.00 -15.17 19.67
N LEU A 135 13.87 -15.98 18.63
CA LEU A 135 12.78 -15.93 17.64
C LEU A 135 12.04 -17.26 17.60
N ASN A 136 10.73 -17.16 17.54
CA ASN A 136 9.84 -18.20 17.02
C ASN A 136 9.05 -17.63 15.85
N LEU A 137 8.38 -18.46 15.07
CA LEU A 137 7.68 -18.04 13.87
C LEU A 137 6.64 -16.92 14.13
N PRO A 138 5.74 -16.99 15.15
CA PRO A 138 4.79 -15.91 15.42
C PRO A 138 5.46 -14.57 15.75
N LYS A 139 6.50 -14.60 16.59
CA LYS A 139 7.26 -13.39 16.96
C LYS A 139 7.99 -12.77 15.77
N THR A 140 8.52 -13.61 14.87
CA THR A 140 9.17 -13.17 13.64
C THR A 140 8.20 -12.41 12.75
N VAL A 141 7.00 -12.96 12.53
CA VAL A 141 5.94 -12.30 11.76
C VAL A 141 5.52 -11.00 12.42
N GLN A 142 5.26 -10.99 13.73
CA GLN A 142 4.87 -9.78 14.44
C GLN A 142 5.94 -8.68 14.35
N MET A 143 7.21 -9.02 14.57
CA MET A 143 8.31 -8.06 14.44
C MET A 143 8.42 -7.49 13.02
N ALA A 144 8.25 -8.33 11.99
CA ALA A 144 8.26 -7.87 10.62
C ALA A 144 7.12 -6.87 10.36
N LEU A 145 5.90 -7.16 10.83
CA LEU A 145 4.75 -6.27 10.66
C LEU A 145 4.94 -4.93 11.39
N ASP A 146 5.51 -4.94 12.60
CA ASP A 146 5.70 -3.74 13.41
C ASP A 146 6.81 -2.82 12.86
N TYR A 147 7.87 -3.39 12.29
CA TYR A 147 9.09 -2.65 11.99
C TYR A 147 9.42 -2.54 10.51
N ASN A 148 8.74 -3.26 9.62
CA ASN A 148 9.02 -3.22 8.20
C ASN A 148 8.81 -1.82 7.61
N ARG A 149 9.73 -1.39 6.75
CA ARG A 149 9.71 -0.06 6.16
C ARG A 149 8.69 0.06 5.03
N ASP A 150 8.38 -1.02 4.32
CA ASP A 150 7.42 -1.02 3.22
C ASP A 150 6.00 -0.79 3.74
N ILE A 151 5.66 -1.37 4.91
CA ILE A 151 4.39 -1.10 5.59
C ILE A 151 4.31 0.37 6.01
N LYS A 152 5.38 0.95 6.55
CA LYS A 152 5.41 2.38 6.90
C LYS A 152 5.26 3.27 5.67
N MET A 153 5.90 2.91 4.55
CA MET A 153 5.74 3.64 3.29
C MET A 153 4.29 3.59 2.79
N SER A 154 3.63 2.43 2.83
CA SER A 154 2.22 2.31 2.44
C SER A 154 1.28 3.09 3.35
N GLN A 155 1.56 3.15 4.67
CA GLN A 155 0.82 4.00 5.62
C GLN A 155 0.98 5.51 5.30
N TYR A 156 2.18 5.96 4.89
CA TYR A 156 2.37 7.34 4.44
C TYR A 156 1.67 7.62 3.10
N GLN A 157 1.60 6.63 2.21
CA GLN A 157 0.82 6.73 0.97
C GLN A 157 -0.68 6.88 1.27
N LEU A 158 -1.21 6.17 2.26
CA LEU A 158 -2.59 6.37 2.73
C LEU A 158 -2.81 7.80 3.25
N LYS A 159 -1.90 8.33 4.08
CA LYS A 159 -1.97 9.73 4.54
C LYS A 159 -1.91 10.73 3.37
N SER A 160 -1.14 10.42 2.33
CA SER A 160 -1.09 11.22 1.10
C SER A 160 -2.43 11.17 0.35
N ALA A 161 -3.05 10.00 0.24
CA ALA A 161 -4.37 9.85 -0.38
C ALA A 161 -5.47 10.58 0.41
N GLU A 162 -5.40 10.60 1.74
CA GLU A 162 -6.28 11.40 2.60
C GLU A 162 -6.10 12.92 2.36
N ALA A 163 -4.86 13.37 2.18
CA ALA A 163 -4.59 14.76 1.82
C ALA A 163 -5.14 15.10 0.41
N ALA A 164 -5.08 14.17 -0.54
CA ALA A 164 -5.65 14.34 -1.88
C ALA A 164 -7.18 14.54 -1.86
N ILE A 165 -7.89 13.92 -0.91
CA ILE A 165 -9.33 14.18 -0.71
C ILE A 165 -9.55 15.64 -0.28
N ASN A 166 -8.71 16.16 0.63
CA ASN A 166 -8.82 17.55 1.08
C ASN A 166 -8.45 18.52 -0.05
N GLU A 167 -7.46 18.19 -0.88
CA GLU A 167 -7.13 18.95 -2.08
C GLU A 167 -8.31 18.98 -3.07
N ALA A 168 -8.91 17.82 -3.36
CA ALA A 168 -10.08 17.75 -4.23
C ALA A 168 -11.25 18.57 -3.66
N LYS A 169 -11.49 18.49 -2.34
CA LYS A 169 -12.54 19.29 -1.66
C LYS A 169 -12.24 20.79 -1.70
N SER A 170 -10.97 21.19 -1.65
CA SER A 170 -10.59 22.61 -1.65
C SER A 170 -10.98 23.33 -2.96
N LYS A 171 -11.11 22.60 -4.07
CA LYS A 171 -11.57 23.16 -5.36
C LYS A 171 -13.00 23.70 -5.30
N LYS A 172 -13.82 23.25 -4.34
CA LYS A 172 -15.19 23.75 -4.08
C LYS A 172 -15.22 24.93 -3.10
N MET A 173 -14.09 25.27 -2.47
CA MET A 173 -13.99 26.35 -1.51
C MET A 173 -13.66 27.68 -2.21
N PRO A 174 -13.95 28.84 -1.57
CA PRO A 174 -13.55 30.12 -2.11
C PRO A 174 -12.03 30.18 -2.31
N GLN A 175 -11.62 30.55 -3.51
CA GLN A 175 -10.22 30.81 -3.85
C GLN A 175 -9.95 32.31 -3.72
N VAL A 176 -8.98 32.70 -2.93
CA VAL A 176 -8.59 34.10 -2.76
C VAL A 176 -7.21 34.30 -3.38
N GLY A 177 -7.13 35.16 -4.34
CA GLY A 177 -5.90 35.52 -5.04
C GLY A 177 -5.53 36.98 -4.83
N TYR A 178 -4.23 37.27 -4.77
CA TYR A 178 -3.71 38.63 -4.89
C TYR A 178 -2.80 38.68 -6.11
N THR A 179 -3.00 39.71 -6.94
CA THR A 179 -2.19 39.96 -8.13
C THR A 179 -1.60 41.36 -8.08
N PHE A 180 -0.32 41.47 -8.38
CA PHE A 180 0.35 42.72 -8.63
C PHE A 180 0.91 42.67 -10.05
N ASN A 181 0.49 43.62 -10.89
CA ASN A 181 0.96 43.78 -12.23
C ASN A 181 1.58 45.17 -12.42
N THR A 182 2.69 45.24 -13.10
CA THR A 182 3.26 46.50 -13.53
C THR A 182 3.50 46.44 -15.03
N SER A 183 3.13 47.50 -15.73
CA SER A 183 3.41 47.67 -17.15
C SER A 183 3.92 49.04 -17.46
N ARG A 184 4.78 49.14 -18.45
CA ARG A 184 5.26 50.39 -19.01
C ARG A 184 4.99 50.40 -20.53
N ASN A 185 4.12 51.31 -20.93
CA ASN A 185 3.78 51.51 -22.32
C ASN A 185 4.54 52.72 -22.87
N ALA A 186 5.37 52.49 -23.90
CA ALA A 186 6.15 53.50 -24.60
C ALA A 186 6.18 53.13 -26.07
N GLY A 187 6.14 54.13 -26.94
CA GLY A 187 6.23 53.93 -28.39
C GLY A 187 5.68 55.11 -29.20
N PRO A 188 5.88 55.16 -30.51
CA PRO A 188 5.46 56.27 -31.35
C PRO A 188 3.95 56.54 -31.37
N ALA A 189 3.15 55.52 -31.08
CA ALA A 189 1.68 55.62 -31.00
C ALA A 189 1.15 55.99 -29.60
N VAL A 190 2.04 56.16 -28.60
CA VAL A 190 1.69 56.53 -27.23
C VAL A 190 2.09 57.96 -26.97
N ALA A 191 1.15 58.84 -26.68
CA ALA A 191 1.40 60.29 -26.53
C ALA A 191 2.40 60.62 -25.39
N SER A 192 2.57 59.73 -24.41
CA SER A 192 3.59 59.81 -23.37
C SER A 192 3.85 58.42 -22.81
N THR A 193 5.08 58.17 -22.34
CA THR A 193 5.39 56.93 -21.59
C THR A 193 4.52 56.86 -20.34
N GLN A 194 3.75 55.81 -20.22
CA GLN A 194 2.87 55.57 -19.07
C GLN A 194 3.33 54.31 -18.31
N ASN A 195 3.52 54.47 -17.00
CA ASN A 195 3.64 53.35 -16.09
C ASN A 195 2.25 53.05 -15.51
N THR A 196 1.92 51.78 -15.37
CA THR A 196 0.69 51.36 -14.70
C THR A 196 1.04 50.33 -13.63
N PHE A 197 0.58 50.55 -12.42
CA PHE A 197 0.70 49.64 -11.31
C PHE A 197 -0.72 49.20 -10.95
N SER A 198 -0.98 47.89 -11.05
CA SER A 198 -2.28 47.28 -10.74
C SER A 198 -2.13 46.33 -9.60
N ASN A 199 -2.96 46.50 -8.57
CA ASN A 199 -3.11 45.58 -7.46
C ASN A 199 -4.53 45.04 -7.48
N GLY A 200 -4.67 43.74 -7.34
CA GLY A 200 -5.98 43.08 -7.33
C GLY A 200 -6.09 42.03 -6.24
N VAL A 201 -7.19 42.06 -5.52
CA VAL A 201 -7.61 40.93 -4.70
C VAL A 201 -8.86 40.34 -5.33
N THR A 202 -8.83 39.06 -5.65
CA THR A 202 -9.96 38.35 -6.24
C THR A 202 -10.40 37.22 -5.33
N VAL A 203 -11.71 36.99 -5.30
CA VAL A 203 -12.32 35.84 -4.62
C VAL A 203 -13.22 35.15 -5.62
N ASP A 204 -12.92 33.87 -5.89
CA ASP A 204 -13.70 33.04 -6.80
C ASP A 204 -14.31 31.86 -6.01
N LEU A 205 -15.62 31.65 -6.15
CA LEU A 205 -16.35 30.57 -5.53
C LEU A 205 -17.14 29.80 -6.61
N PRO A 206 -16.75 28.60 -6.97
CA PRO A 206 -17.56 27.76 -7.83
C PRO A 206 -18.77 27.25 -7.05
N LEU A 207 -19.98 27.51 -7.54
CA LEU A 207 -21.23 27.04 -6.94
C LEU A 207 -21.68 25.72 -7.57
N TYR A 208 -21.48 25.57 -8.87
CA TYR A 208 -21.82 24.37 -9.62
C TYR A 208 -20.88 24.19 -10.82
N THR A 209 -20.38 23.00 -11.00
CA THR A 209 -19.38 22.67 -12.04
C THR A 209 -19.81 21.47 -12.89
N GLY A 210 -21.12 21.25 -13.04
CA GLY A 210 -21.64 20.13 -13.82
C GLY A 210 -21.41 18.74 -13.23
N GLY A 211 -20.93 18.64 -11.98
CA GLY A 211 -20.51 17.38 -11.35
C GLY A 211 -19.00 17.11 -11.40
N LEU A 212 -18.21 17.99 -12.04
CA LEU A 212 -16.76 17.82 -12.18
C LEU A 212 -16.04 17.63 -10.83
N TYR A 213 -16.29 18.54 -9.88
CA TYR A 213 -15.61 18.49 -8.58
C TYR A 213 -16.15 17.38 -7.68
N GLU A 214 -17.44 17.05 -7.80
CA GLU A 214 -18.05 15.89 -7.16
C GLU A 214 -17.34 14.60 -7.60
N GLY A 215 -17.24 14.35 -8.90
CA GLY A 215 -16.55 13.19 -9.44
C GLY A 215 -15.07 13.13 -9.07
N GLN A 216 -14.37 14.27 -9.04
CA GLN A 216 -12.97 14.32 -8.59
C GLN A 216 -12.81 13.98 -7.09
N ILE A 217 -13.75 14.41 -6.24
CA ILE A 217 -13.77 14.06 -4.82
C ILE A 217 -14.06 12.57 -4.65
N ASP A 218 -14.96 12.02 -5.42
CA ASP A 218 -15.29 10.60 -5.34
C ASP A 218 -14.15 9.72 -5.85
N ASN A 219 -13.44 10.13 -6.91
CA ASN A 219 -12.22 9.47 -7.34
C ASN A 219 -11.11 9.54 -6.26
N ALA A 220 -10.96 10.67 -5.57
CA ALA A 220 -10.00 10.79 -4.47
C ALA A 220 -10.35 9.87 -3.29
N LYS A 221 -11.66 9.65 -3.01
CA LYS A 221 -12.10 8.69 -1.98
C LYS A 221 -11.81 7.25 -2.40
N LEU A 222 -12.07 6.88 -3.67
CA LEU A 222 -11.69 5.57 -4.21
C LEU A 222 -10.18 5.35 -4.12
N GLY A 223 -9.37 6.38 -4.42
CA GLY A 223 -7.92 6.36 -4.25
C GLY A 223 -7.49 6.14 -2.79
N LYS A 224 -8.23 6.68 -1.79
CA LYS A 224 -7.97 6.36 -0.38
C LYS A 224 -8.25 4.88 -0.09
N THR A 225 -9.37 4.34 -0.59
CA THR A 225 -9.70 2.91 -0.40
C THR A 225 -8.66 2.01 -1.07
N ASP A 226 -8.20 2.37 -2.28
CA ASP A 226 -7.11 1.66 -2.96
C ASP A 226 -5.80 1.67 -2.14
N ALA A 227 -5.47 2.80 -1.51
CA ALA A 227 -4.31 2.89 -0.62
C ALA A 227 -4.48 2.02 0.65
N GLN A 228 -5.70 1.83 1.16
CA GLN A 228 -5.98 0.90 2.27
C GLN A 228 -5.75 -0.55 1.85
N GLU A 229 -6.23 -0.95 0.67
CA GLU A 229 -5.96 -2.28 0.12
C GLU A 229 -4.46 -2.49 -0.17
N THR A 230 -3.74 -1.43 -0.54
CA THR A 230 -2.28 -1.48 -0.71
C THR A 230 -1.55 -1.77 0.61
N ILE A 231 -2.02 -1.26 1.75
CA ILE A 231 -1.47 -1.62 3.07
C ILE A 231 -1.66 -3.12 3.32
N LEU A 232 -2.88 -3.64 3.17
CA LEU A 232 -3.17 -5.07 3.38
C LEU A 232 -2.30 -5.97 2.49
N LYS A 233 -2.15 -5.60 1.22
CA LYS A 233 -1.26 -6.29 0.28
C LYS A 233 0.19 -6.30 0.77
N THR A 234 0.68 -5.15 1.26
CA THR A 234 2.05 -5.01 1.75
C THR A 234 2.26 -5.82 3.03
N GLU A 235 1.27 -5.84 3.94
CA GLU A 235 1.30 -6.64 5.16
C GLU A 235 1.35 -8.14 4.84
N GLN A 236 0.52 -8.62 3.91
CA GLN A 236 0.53 -10.01 3.45
C GLN A 236 1.87 -10.40 2.81
N ALA A 237 2.43 -9.52 1.98
CA ALA A 237 3.75 -9.74 1.38
C ALA A 237 4.86 -9.76 2.44
N THR A 238 4.80 -8.89 3.43
CA THR A 238 5.76 -8.83 4.54
C THR A 238 5.66 -10.08 5.43
N LYS A 239 4.44 -10.53 5.75
CA LYS A 239 4.21 -11.80 6.47
C LYS A 239 4.86 -12.96 5.73
N TYR A 240 4.60 -13.10 4.43
CA TYR A 240 5.21 -14.14 3.61
C TYR A 240 6.74 -14.08 3.63
N SER A 241 7.32 -12.90 3.41
CA SER A 241 8.78 -12.73 3.41
C SER A 241 9.41 -13.05 4.77
N ALA A 242 8.72 -12.74 5.87
CA ALA A 242 9.18 -13.07 7.22
C ALA A 242 9.16 -14.59 7.47
N ILE A 243 8.11 -15.27 7.03
CA ILE A 243 7.98 -16.74 7.13
C ILE A 243 9.03 -17.43 6.26
N GLU A 244 9.18 -16.99 5.01
CA GLU A 244 10.19 -17.50 4.08
C GLU A 244 11.60 -17.32 4.65
N GLY A 245 11.94 -16.12 5.15
CA GLY A 245 13.23 -15.85 5.76
C GLY A 245 13.50 -16.68 7.01
N TYR A 246 12.47 -16.93 7.86
CA TYR A 246 12.57 -17.77 9.04
C TYR A 246 12.89 -19.23 8.67
N TYR A 247 12.12 -19.80 7.75
CA TYR A 247 12.34 -21.18 7.30
C TYR A 247 13.63 -21.34 6.49
N GLN A 248 14.03 -20.30 5.72
CA GLN A 248 15.32 -20.32 5.03
C GLN A 248 16.50 -20.38 6.01
N LEU A 249 16.44 -19.60 7.10
CA LEU A 249 17.48 -19.66 8.14
C LEU A 249 17.47 -21.01 8.86
N LEU A 250 16.28 -21.56 9.15
CA LEU A 250 16.15 -22.86 9.79
C LEU A 250 16.69 -23.98 8.89
N ALA A 251 16.31 -24.00 7.61
CA ALA A 251 16.81 -24.95 6.62
C ALA A 251 18.34 -24.88 6.47
N ASN A 252 18.91 -23.67 6.41
CA ASN A 252 20.35 -23.51 6.30
C ASN A 252 21.09 -23.97 7.57
N LYS A 253 20.51 -23.83 8.77
CA LYS A 253 21.06 -24.39 10.00
C LYS A 253 21.01 -25.92 10.02
N GLU A 254 19.94 -26.53 9.53
CA GLU A 254 19.87 -27.99 9.40
C GLU A 254 20.89 -28.51 8.39
N LEU A 255 21.00 -27.86 7.21
CA LEU A 255 22.01 -28.19 6.19
C LEU A 255 23.44 -28.03 6.73
N GLN A 256 23.72 -26.99 7.50
CA GLN A 256 24.99 -26.80 8.19
C GLN A 256 25.30 -28.01 9.08
N GLY A 257 24.31 -28.46 9.87
CA GLY A 257 24.45 -29.66 10.71
C GLY A 257 24.81 -30.91 9.89
N VAL A 258 24.11 -31.15 8.78
CA VAL A 258 24.38 -32.29 7.88
C VAL A 258 25.80 -32.26 7.31
N TYR A 259 26.27 -31.07 6.88
CA TYR A 259 27.61 -30.97 6.30
C TYR A 259 28.73 -31.07 7.36
N HIS A 260 28.50 -30.58 8.57
CA HIS A 260 29.46 -30.79 9.68
C HIS A 260 29.49 -32.26 10.11
N GLU A 261 28.34 -32.96 10.21
CA GLU A 261 28.27 -34.39 10.46
C GLU A 261 29.05 -35.19 9.40
N ALA A 262 28.90 -34.80 8.11
CA ALA A 262 29.66 -35.42 7.02
C ALA A 262 31.19 -35.23 7.17
N VAL A 263 31.65 -34.05 7.61
CA VAL A 263 33.05 -33.80 7.89
C VAL A 263 33.56 -34.70 9.03
N ASP A 264 32.78 -34.82 10.11
CA ASP A 264 33.15 -35.67 11.26
C ASP A 264 33.21 -37.16 10.86
N ASN A 265 32.22 -37.64 10.08
CA ASN A 265 32.19 -39.00 9.57
C ASN A 265 33.37 -39.31 8.65
N LEU A 266 33.70 -38.40 7.72
CA LEU A 266 34.85 -38.56 6.82
C LEU A 266 36.20 -38.43 7.51
N GLN A 267 36.31 -37.58 8.52
CA GLN A 267 37.52 -37.51 9.36
C GLN A 267 37.75 -38.83 10.10
N GLY A 268 36.72 -39.36 10.77
CA GLY A 268 36.82 -40.65 11.46
C GLY A 268 37.13 -41.81 10.49
N HIS A 269 36.56 -41.76 9.27
CA HIS A 269 36.86 -42.72 8.23
C HIS A 269 38.33 -42.64 7.78
N LEU A 270 38.85 -41.43 7.50
CA LEU A 270 40.25 -41.20 7.12
C LEU A 270 41.22 -41.69 8.21
N ASP A 271 40.93 -41.41 9.47
CA ASP A 271 41.75 -41.87 10.59
C ASP A 271 41.84 -43.40 10.66
N ASN A 272 40.73 -44.09 10.40
CA ASN A 272 40.66 -45.55 10.31
C ASN A 272 41.44 -46.08 9.10
N VAL A 273 41.27 -45.48 7.90
CA VAL A 273 42.03 -45.84 6.70
C VAL A 273 43.53 -45.65 6.89
N GLN A 274 43.93 -44.54 7.51
CA GLN A 274 45.34 -44.23 7.81
C GLN A 274 45.94 -45.26 8.80
N ALA A 275 45.18 -45.65 9.83
CA ALA A 275 45.62 -46.70 10.76
C ALA A 275 45.83 -48.05 10.06
N GLN A 276 44.90 -48.45 9.18
CA GLN A 276 45.00 -49.69 8.39
C GLN A 276 46.16 -49.64 7.36
N TYR A 277 46.45 -48.46 6.78
CA TYR A 277 47.61 -48.28 5.91
C TYR A 277 48.93 -48.45 6.70
N ASN A 278 49.02 -47.86 7.91
CA ASN A 278 50.23 -47.94 8.72
C ASN A 278 50.58 -49.37 9.15
N VAL A 279 49.59 -50.26 9.28
CA VAL A 279 49.81 -51.69 9.56
C VAL A 279 49.87 -52.55 8.25
N GLY A 280 49.85 -51.90 7.08
CA GLY A 280 50.07 -52.54 5.79
C GLY A 280 48.88 -53.28 5.21
N THR A 281 47.65 -53.11 5.74
CA THR A 281 46.42 -53.80 5.27
C THR A 281 45.65 -53.02 4.17
N LYS A 282 45.95 -51.74 3.95
CA LYS A 282 45.35 -50.91 2.91
C LYS A 282 46.39 -50.18 2.05
N ALA A 283 45.95 -49.77 0.85
CA ALA A 283 46.80 -49.06 -0.10
C ALA A 283 46.87 -47.56 0.17
N LYS A 284 47.94 -46.89 -0.22
CA LYS A 284 48.07 -45.43 -0.11
C LYS A 284 46.98 -44.67 -0.89
N VAL A 285 46.45 -45.22 -1.97
CA VAL A 285 45.39 -44.62 -2.75
C VAL A 285 44.11 -44.46 -1.94
N ASP A 286 43.79 -45.37 -1.02
CA ASP A 286 42.61 -45.29 -0.16
C ASP A 286 42.73 -44.08 0.83
N VAL A 287 43.93 -43.85 1.36
CA VAL A 287 44.22 -42.68 2.19
C VAL A 287 44.06 -41.38 1.42
N LEU A 288 44.63 -41.30 0.21
CA LEU A 288 44.58 -40.11 -0.62
C LEU A 288 43.14 -39.79 -1.08
N SER A 289 42.34 -40.79 -1.46
CA SER A 289 40.94 -40.59 -1.85
C SER A 289 40.07 -40.17 -0.67
N SER A 290 40.29 -40.72 0.53
CA SER A 290 39.58 -40.30 1.74
C SER A 290 39.98 -38.88 2.17
N ASP A 291 41.25 -38.50 2.02
CA ASP A 291 41.71 -37.13 2.30
C ASP A 291 41.10 -36.09 1.33
N VAL A 292 41.03 -36.41 0.03
CA VAL A 292 40.35 -35.57 -0.96
C VAL A 292 38.86 -35.41 -0.63
N SER A 293 38.18 -36.52 -0.26
CA SER A 293 36.76 -36.46 0.10
C SER A 293 36.52 -35.60 1.34
N LEU A 294 37.37 -35.71 2.35
CA LEU A 294 37.37 -34.87 3.56
C LEU A 294 37.59 -33.39 3.22
N ALA A 295 38.57 -33.07 2.37
CA ALA A 295 38.87 -31.71 1.96
C ALA A 295 37.68 -31.08 1.24
N ASN A 296 37.00 -31.84 0.35
CA ASN A 296 35.77 -31.39 -0.33
C ASN A 296 34.64 -31.17 0.68
N ALA A 297 34.43 -32.07 1.64
CA ALA A 297 33.41 -31.91 2.67
C ALA A 297 33.66 -30.68 3.55
N LYS A 298 34.91 -30.42 3.95
CA LYS A 298 35.26 -29.17 4.67
C LYS A 298 34.96 -27.92 3.87
N THR A 299 35.20 -27.92 2.56
CA THR A 299 34.86 -26.79 1.67
C THR A 299 33.33 -26.57 1.60
N THR A 300 32.55 -27.67 1.52
CA THR A 300 31.08 -27.60 1.51
C THR A 300 30.55 -27.09 2.86
N ALA A 301 31.08 -27.54 3.97
CA ALA A 301 30.72 -27.06 5.31
C ALA A 301 30.98 -25.55 5.48
N LEU A 302 32.12 -25.05 5.01
CA LEU A 302 32.42 -23.59 5.00
C LEU A 302 31.39 -22.81 4.15
N THR A 303 30.91 -23.38 3.04
CA THR A 303 29.89 -22.76 2.22
C THR A 303 28.55 -22.72 2.97
N ALA A 304 28.21 -23.78 3.71
CA ALA A 304 27.00 -23.83 4.54
C ALA A 304 27.06 -22.82 5.71
N ASP A 305 28.22 -22.69 6.36
CA ASP A 305 28.45 -21.67 7.40
C ASP A 305 28.16 -20.25 6.87
N ASN A 306 28.66 -19.96 5.67
CA ASN A 306 28.41 -18.68 5.02
C ASN A 306 26.93 -18.50 4.65
N ALA A 307 26.24 -19.56 4.19
CA ALA A 307 24.80 -19.51 3.85
C ALA A 307 23.95 -19.20 5.09
N VAL A 308 24.29 -19.74 6.26
CA VAL A 308 23.64 -19.39 7.53
C VAL A 308 23.84 -17.91 7.84
N ALA A 309 25.07 -17.38 7.75
CA ALA A 309 25.35 -15.98 8.04
C ALA A 309 24.62 -15.02 7.09
N ILE A 310 24.50 -15.37 5.80
CA ILE A 310 23.74 -14.60 4.82
C ILE A 310 22.24 -14.63 5.14
N SER A 311 21.67 -15.80 5.42
CA SER A 311 20.25 -15.93 5.73
C SER A 311 19.87 -15.23 7.04
N GLU A 312 20.78 -15.26 8.06
CA GLU A 312 20.63 -14.50 9.30
C GLU A 312 20.59 -12.98 9.04
N SER A 313 21.49 -12.48 8.18
CA SER A 313 21.52 -11.07 7.78
C SER A 313 20.29 -10.66 6.98
N ASN A 314 19.80 -11.54 6.08
CA ASN A 314 18.59 -11.30 5.31
C ASN A 314 17.35 -11.22 6.20
N LEU A 315 17.21 -12.15 7.16
CA LEU A 315 16.11 -12.12 8.11
C LEU A 315 16.17 -10.86 8.99
N ASN A 316 17.36 -10.47 9.47
CA ASN A 316 17.56 -9.22 10.20
C ASN A 316 17.07 -8.00 9.40
N ASN A 317 17.36 -7.95 8.10
CA ASN A 317 16.88 -6.87 7.22
C ASN A 317 15.36 -6.84 7.11
N ILE A 318 14.71 -8.00 6.98
CA ILE A 318 13.24 -8.13 6.93
C ILE A 318 12.61 -7.64 8.25
N LEU A 319 13.22 -7.99 9.37
CA LEU A 319 12.77 -7.61 10.72
C LEU A 319 13.13 -6.17 11.11
N GLY A 320 13.91 -5.46 10.28
CA GLY A 320 14.39 -4.12 10.59
C GLY A 320 15.44 -4.08 11.70
N LEU A 321 16.11 -5.20 11.97
CA LEU A 321 17.20 -5.32 12.94
C LEU A 321 18.55 -4.93 12.32
N PRO A 322 19.56 -4.58 13.13
CA PRO A 322 20.94 -4.48 12.65
C PRO A 322 21.41 -5.80 12.03
N LEU A 323 22.08 -5.75 10.88
CA LEU A 323 22.45 -6.94 10.09
C LEU A 323 23.33 -7.95 10.86
N GLU A 324 24.08 -7.49 11.87
CA GLU A 324 24.99 -8.29 12.68
C GLU A 324 24.31 -8.91 13.92
N THR A 325 23.00 -8.70 14.11
CA THR A 325 22.25 -9.27 15.25
C THR A 325 22.24 -10.79 15.15
N LYS A 326 22.64 -11.48 16.23
CA LYS A 326 22.57 -12.93 16.29
C LYS A 326 21.14 -13.40 16.57
N LEU A 327 20.68 -14.37 15.79
CA LEU A 327 19.33 -14.92 15.89
C LEU A 327 19.38 -16.34 16.46
N ASN A 328 18.69 -16.54 17.58
CA ASN A 328 18.45 -17.85 18.15
C ASN A 328 17.03 -18.30 17.82
N LEU A 329 16.89 -19.36 17.01
CA LEU A 329 15.60 -19.90 16.65
C LEU A 329 15.12 -20.87 17.74
N ALA A 330 13.84 -20.78 18.10
CA ALA A 330 13.21 -21.71 19.03
C ALA A 330 13.04 -23.11 18.42
N ASP A 331 12.80 -23.16 17.11
CA ASP A 331 12.67 -24.38 16.34
C ASP A 331 14.06 -24.85 15.87
N HIS A 332 14.29 -26.14 15.94
CA HIS A 332 15.54 -26.77 15.51
C HIS A 332 15.39 -27.64 14.27
N GLN A 333 14.18 -27.93 13.86
CA GLN A 333 13.83 -28.73 12.70
C GLN A 333 12.63 -28.14 11.97
N LEU A 334 12.61 -28.31 10.64
CA LEU A 334 11.46 -27.92 9.81
C LEU A 334 10.25 -28.81 10.13
N PRO A 335 9.08 -28.22 10.47
CA PRO A 335 7.90 -29.00 10.77
C PRO A 335 7.28 -29.61 9.50
N PHE A 336 6.52 -30.70 9.68
CA PHE A 336 5.70 -31.27 8.61
C PHE A 336 4.30 -31.56 9.17
N ASP A 337 3.43 -30.57 9.07
CA ASP A 337 2.01 -30.68 9.44
C ASP A 337 1.14 -30.73 8.19
N THR A 338 0.14 -31.60 8.17
CA THR A 338 -0.72 -31.76 7.01
C THR A 338 -1.62 -30.54 6.83
N TYR A 339 -1.50 -29.88 5.68
CA TYR A 339 -2.32 -28.73 5.29
C TYR A 339 -3.48 -29.19 4.39
N ASN A 340 -4.71 -29.16 4.90
CA ASN A 340 -5.90 -29.66 4.21
C ASN A 340 -6.83 -28.51 3.81
N ILE A 341 -6.74 -28.06 2.57
CA ILE A 341 -7.70 -27.15 1.93
C ILE A 341 -8.00 -27.68 0.52
N SER A 342 -9.22 -27.52 0.04
CA SER A 342 -9.54 -27.83 -1.35
C SER A 342 -9.15 -26.68 -2.27
N LEU A 343 -8.82 -26.99 -3.54
CA LEU A 343 -8.52 -25.95 -4.54
C LEU A 343 -9.69 -24.99 -4.73
N GLN A 344 -10.94 -25.48 -4.67
CA GLN A 344 -12.12 -24.65 -4.85
C GLN A 344 -12.25 -23.65 -3.69
N GLU A 345 -12.14 -24.10 -2.44
CA GLU A 345 -12.19 -23.23 -1.26
C GLU A 345 -11.09 -22.17 -1.29
N ALA A 346 -9.87 -22.55 -1.63
CA ALA A 346 -8.74 -21.62 -1.78
C ALA A 346 -9.02 -20.54 -2.84
N THR A 347 -9.60 -20.95 -3.98
CA THR A 347 -9.93 -20.03 -5.08
C THR A 347 -11.06 -19.09 -4.68
N ASP A 348 -12.14 -19.60 -4.07
CA ASP A 348 -13.29 -18.80 -3.66
C ASP A 348 -12.89 -17.79 -2.57
N TYR A 349 -12.01 -18.20 -1.65
CA TYR A 349 -11.47 -17.31 -0.63
C TYR A 349 -10.64 -16.18 -1.27
N ALA A 350 -9.74 -16.50 -2.20
CA ALA A 350 -8.91 -15.53 -2.90
C ALA A 350 -9.74 -14.51 -3.68
N MET A 351 -10.78 -14.96 -4.38
CA MET A 351 -11.69 -14.07 -5.13
C MET A 351 -12.42 -13.07 -4.25
N LYS A 352 -12.61 -13.39 -2.97
CA LYS A 352 -13.36 -12.56 -2.03
C LYS A 352 -12.47 -11.58 -1.25
N TYR A 353 -11.28 -12.02 -0.85
CA TYR A 353 -10.47 -11.31 0.15
C TYR A 353 -9.16 -10.75 -0.39
N ARG A 354 -8.74 -11.13 -1.60
CA ARG A 354 -7.46 -10.68 -2.13
C ARG A 354 -7.50 -9.19 -2.52
N PRO A 355 -6.57 -8.35 -1.99
CA PRO A 355 -6.55 -6.92 -2.25
C PRO A 355 -6.51 -6.55 -3.73
N GLU A 356 -5.77 -7.29 -4.57
CA GLU A 356 -5.65 -7.00 -6.00
C GLU A 356 -7.00 -7.12 -6.74
N VAL A 357 -7.88 -8.04 -6.33
CA VAL A 357 -9.21 -8.19 -6.91
C VAL A 357 -10.07 -6.97 -6.56
N LEU A 358 -9.98 -6.49 -5.31
CA LEU A 358 -10.69 -5.30 -4.86
C LEU A 358 -10.15 -4.03 -5.53
N GLN A 359 -8.83 -3.89 -5.66
CA GLN A 359 -8.18 -2.78 -6.36
C GLN A 359 -8.60 -2.71 -7.83
N ALA A 360 -8.68 -3.85 -8.52
CA ALA A 360 -9.18 -3.91 -9.90
C ALA A 360 -10.65 -3.47 -10.01
N ALA A 361 -11.50 -3.84 -9.05
CA ALA A 361 -12.89 -3.36 -9.00
C ALA A 361 -12.99 -1.85 -8.71
N LEU A 362 -12.13 -1.30 -7.83
CA LEU A 362 -12.03 0.15 -7.57
C LEU A 362 -11.58 0.92 -8.82
N ALA A 363 -10.67 0.34 -9.62
CA ALA A 363 -10.25 0.93 -10.89
C ALA A 363 -11.40 1.02 -11.90
N VAL A 364 -12.29 0.03 -11.94
CA VAL A 364 -13.52 0.07 -12.76
C VAL A 364 -14.44 1.20 -12.28
N GLN A 365 -14.69 1.33 -10.97
CA GLN A 365 -15.50 2.42 -10.43
C GLN A 365 -14.90 3.80 -10.73
N THR A 366 -13.58 3.94 -10.65
CA THR A 366 -12.87 5.17 -11.02
C THR A 366 -13.07 5.49 -12.50
N ALA A 367 -13.04 4.49 -13.38
CA ALA A 367 -13.27 4.67 -14.80
C ALA A 367 -14.76 5.03 -15.10
N GLU A 368 -15.71 4.51 -14.34
CA GLU A 368 -17.13 4.91 -14.42
C GLU A 368 -17.32 6.38 -14.02
N ASN A 369 -16.75 6.80 -12.89
CA ASN A 369 -16.78 8.22 -12.47
C ASN A 369 -16.09 9.15 -13.49
N ASN A 370 -15.06 8.68 -14.19
CA ASN A 370 -14.39 9.47 -15.22
C ASN A 370 -15.29 9.76 -16.43
N ILE A 371 -16.30 8.93 -16.71
CA ILE A 371 -17.31 9.23 -17.72
C ILE A 371 -18.16 10.43 -17.28
N ASP A 372 -18.60 10.45 -16.01
CA ASP A 372 -19.38 11.57 -15.46
C ASP A 372 -18.55 12.86 -15.41
N ILE A 373 -17.27 12.76 -15.06
CA ILE A 373 -16.32 13.88 -15.11
C ILE A 373 -16.17 14.41 -16.54
N ALA A 374 -16.06 13.53 -17.53
CA ALA A 374 -15.97 13.94 -18.93
C ALA A 374 -17.27 14.59 -19.41
N ASP A 375 -18.43 14.08 -18.98
CA ASP A 375 -19.76 14.62 -19.32
C ASP A 375 -20.05 15.95 -18.61
N ALA A 376 -19.33 16.29 -17.54
CA ALA A 376 -19.53 17.56 -16.82
C ALA A 376 -19.42 18.80 -17.72
N SER A 377 -18.62 18.72 -18.80
CA SER A 377 -18.48 19.79 -19.79
C SER A 377 -19.75 20.04 -20.64
N ASN A 378 -20.69 19.07 -20.67
CA ASN A 378 -22.03 19.23 -21.29
C ASN A 378 -23.02 19.95 -20.38
N LYS A 379 -22.64 20.33 -19.18
CA LYS A 379 -23.51 20.94 -18.17
C LYS A 379 -23.06 22.39 -17.92
N PRO A 380 -23.98 23.28 -17.52
CA PRO A 380 -23.62 24.65 -17.20
C PRO A 380 -22.70 24.69 -15.96
N THR A 381 -21.80 25.66 -15.93
CA THR A 381 -21.01 25.98 -14.73
C THR A 381 -21.50 27.30 -14.13
N VAL A 382 -21.58 27.38 -12.80
CA VAL A 382 -22.00 28.57 -12.06
C VAL A 382 -20.90 28.95 -11.08
N LYS A 383 -20.46 30.19 -11.19
CA LYS A 383 -19.42 30.71 -10.30
C LYS A 383 -19.80 32.12 -9.82
N VAL A 384 -19.49 32.40 -8.56
CA VAL A 384 -19.52 33.76 -8.00
C VAL A 384 -18.10 34.26 -7.89
N SER A 385 -17.86 35.47 -8.37
CA SER A 385 -16.56 36.13 -8.24
C SER A 385 -16.73 37.53 -7.67
N GLY A 386 -15.75 37.93 -6.85
CA GLY A 386 -15.65 39.28 -6.36
C GLY A 386 -14.21 39.77 -6.48
N GLY A 387 -14.05 41.05 -6.71
CA GLY A 387 -12.73 41.63 -6.83
C GLY A 387 -12.66 43.04 -6.25
N ASN A 388 -11.48 43.40 -5.83
CA ASN A 388 -11.12 44.74 -5.42
C ASN A 388 -9.79 45.09 -6.10
N ASN A 389 -9.80 46.12 -6.95
CA ASN A 389 -8.67 46.47 -7.78
C ASN A 389 -8.29 47.91 -7.54
N TRP A 390 -7.00 48.18 -7.55
CA TRP A 390 -6.40 49.50 -7.54
C TRP A 390 -5.49 49.63 -8.78
N ASN A 391 -5.63 50.73 -9.51
CA ASN A 391 -4.81 51.05 -10.68
C ASN A 391 -4.26 52.46 -10.54
N ASP A 392 -2.95 52.60 -10.57
CA ASP A 392 -2.29 53.90 -10.51
C ASP A 392 -1.06 53.94 -11.45
N ASN A 393 -0.69 55.17 -11.82
CA ASN A 393 0.53 55.45 -12.60
C ASN A 393 1.78 55.64 -11.69
N THR A 394 1.58 55.68 -10.38
CA THR A 394 2.62 55.84 -9.35
C THR A 394 2.75 54.61 -8.51
N PHE A 395 3.98 54.21 -8.20
CA PHE A 395 4.25 53.08 -7.31
C PHE A 395 3.85 53.44 -5.85
N PRO A 396 3.25 52.58 -5.06
CA PRO A 396 2.98 51.16 -5.31
C PRO A 396 1.66 50.83 -6.02
N GLY A 397 0.91 51.80 -6.52
CA GLY A 397 -0.34 51.57 -7.23
C GLY A 397 -1.53 51.34 -6.31
N ILE A 398 -1.48 51.80 -5.03
CA ILE A 398 -2.53 51.65 -4.01
C ILE A 398 -3.03 53.05 -3.62
N ASP A 399 -3.88 53.65 -4.45
CA ASP A 399 -4.57 54.89 -4.13
C ASP A 399 -6.05 54.58 -3.80
N ALA A 400 -6.50 55.03 -2.62
CA ALA A 400 -7.87 54.80 -2.19
C ALA A 400 -8.92 55.41 -3.12
N ASN A 401 -8.55 56.53 -3.80
CA ASN A 401 -9.43 57.22 -4.73
C ASN A 401 -9.49 56.55 -6.12
N LYS A 402 -8.57 55.60 -6.40
CA LYS A 402 -8.48 54.84 -7.64
C LYS A 402 -8.84 53.36 -7.44
N ARG A 403 -9.62 53.10 -6.40
CA ARG A 403 -10.14 51.79 -6.04
C ARG A 403 -11.43 51.49 -6.78
N SER A 404 -11.51 50.30 -7.37
CA SER A 404 -12.74 49.75 -7.89
C SER A 404 -13.01 48.38 -7.28
N TRP A 405 -14.29 48.06 -7.08
CA TRP A 405 -14.70 46.72 -6.64
C TRP A 405 -15.84 46.22 -7.50
N ASN A 406 -15.89 44.92 -7.65
CA ASN A 406 -16.94 44.25 -8.37
C ASN A 406 -17.35 42.95 -7.66
N ILE A 407 -18.59 42.60 -7.75
CA ILE A 407 -19.11 41.28 -7.39
C ILE A 407 -20.09 40.85 -8.49
N GLY A 408 -19.98 39.61 -8.89
CA GLY A 408 -20.83 39.09 -9.94
C GLY A 408 -21.01 37.58 -9.82
N ALA A 409 -22.07 37.10 -10.45
CA ALA A 409 -22.28 35.68 -10.68
C ALA A 409 -22.27 35.44 -12.18
N SER A 410 -21.60 34.40 -12.61
CA SER A 410 -21.55 33.99 -14.01
C SER A 410 -22.06 32.57 -14.19
N VAL A 411 -22.86 32.36 -15.23
CA VAL A 411 -23.28 31.05 -15.69
C VAL A 411 -22.67 30.86 -17.06
N THR A 412 -21.87 29.83 -17.23
CA THR A 412 -21.24 29.52 -18.52
C THR A 412 -21.77 28.17 -19.01
N TYR A 413 -22.26 28.13 -20.22
CA TYR A 413 -22.74 26.93 -20.89
C TYR A 413 -22.29 26.94 -22.35
N SER A 414 -21.62 25.89 -22.78
CA SER A 414 -21.18 25.73 -24.15
C SER A 414 -22.27 24.96 -24.94
N PHE A 415 -22.96 25.60 -25.80
CA PHE A 415 -23.97 24.95 -26.65
C PHE A 415 -23.38 24.06 -27.74
N TYR A 416 -22.17 24.38 -28.19
CA TYR A 416 -21.46 23.64 -29.21
C TYR A 416 -19.94 23.84 -29.06
N ASP A 417 -19.23 22.74 -28.90
CA ASP A 417 -17.78 22.70 -28.69
C ASP A 417 -17.03 21.95 -29.81
N GLY A 418 -17.62 21.86 -31.01
CA GLY A 418 -17.05 21.10 -32.12
C GLY A 418 -17.04 19.59 -31.94
N GLY A 419 -17.76 19.06 -30.93
CA GLY A 419 -17.80 17.62 -30.59
C GLY A 419 -16.70 17.17 -29.62
N ALA A 420 -15.95 18.10 -29.04
CA ALA A 420 -14.84 17.78 -28.14
C ALA A 420 -15.30 17.01 -26.88
N THR A 421 -16.40 17.45 -26.26
CA THR A 421 -16.95 16.76 -25.07
C THR A 421 -17.45 15.36 -25.41
N LYS A 422 -18.15 15.19 -26.55
CA LYS A 422 -18.56 13.87 -27.01
C LYS A 422 -17.37 12.94 -27.20
N ALA A 423 -16.30 13.41 -27.83
CA ALA A 423 -15.09 12.63 -28.03
C ALA A 423 -14.43 12.25 -26.69
N LYS A 424 -14.40 13.16 -25.69
CA LYS A 424 -13.89 12.87 -24.35
C LYS A 424 -14.72 11.80 -23.63
N VAL A 425 -16.04 11.90 -23.71
CA VAL A 425 -16.96 10.89 -23.16
C VAL A 425 -16.75 9.53 -23.83
N ASP A 426 -16.61 9.51 -25.14
CA ASP A 426 -16.35 8.27 -25.88
C ASP A 426 -14.97 7.66 -25.50
N GLN A 427 -13.93 8.49 -25.31
CA GLN A 427 -12.63 8.04 -24.78
C GLN A 427 -12.77 7.45 -23.38
N ALA A 428 -13.50 8.11 -22.47
CA ALA A 428 -13.74 7.62 -21.12
C ALA A 428 -14.51 6.28 -21.12
N LYS A 429 -15.48 6.10 -22.02
CA LYS A 429 -16.17 4.82 -22.19
C LYS A 429 -15.24 3.70 -22.65
N GLN A 430 -14.32 3.98 -23.58
CA GLN A 430 -13.33 2.98 -23.98
C GLN A 430 -12.36 2.66 -22.84
N ALA A 431 -11.96 3.66 -22.04
CA ALA A 431 -11.15 3.44 -20.84
C ALA A 431 -11.87 2.55 -19.80
N LEU A 432 -13.19 2.70 -19.64
CA LEU A 432 -14.00 1.80 -18.80
C LEU A 432 -13.95 0.35 -19.31
N LEU A 433 -14.06 0.13 -20.64
CA LEU A 433 -13.96 -1.23 -21.19
C LEU A 433 -12.58 -1.83 -20.93
N VAL A 434 -11.51 -1.04 -21.07
CA VAL A 434 -10.14 -1.47 -20.72
C VAL A 434 -10.03 -1.81 -19.23
N ALA A 435 -10.64 -1.02 -18.35
CA ALA A 435 -10.62 -1.29 -16.90
C ALA A 435 -11.35 -2.61 -16.57
N ARG A 436 -12.49 -2.89 -17.21
CA ARG A 436 -13.24 -4.16 -17.03
C ARG A 436 -12.46 -5.38 -17.53
N GLU A 437 -11.82 -5.27 -18.69
CA GLU A 437 -10.94 -6.34 -19.19
C GLU A 437 -9.71 -6.55 -18.27
N THR A 438 -9.19 -5.48 -17.69
CA THR A 438 -8.09 -5.54 -16.72
C THR A 438 -8.55 -6.22 -15.42
N GLU A 439 -9.75 -5.92 -14.94
CA GLU A 439 -10.34 -6.62 -13.79
C GLU A 439 -10.48 -8.11 -14.08
N GLN A 440 -11.04 -8.48 -15.23
CA GLN A 440 -11.17 -9.89 -15.60
C GLN A 440 -9.82 -10.59 -15.69
N LYS A 441 -8.82 -9.97 -16.33
CA LYS A 441 -7.45 -10.46 -16.39
C LYS A 441 -6.83 -10.65 -15.00
N THR A 442 -7.07 -9.72 -14.08
CA THR A 442 -6.58 -9.83 -12.70
C THR A 442 -7.21 -11.02 -11.98
N ARG A 443 -8.52 -11.22 -12.13
CA ARG A 443 -9.23 -12.39 -11.58
C ARG A 443 -8.67 -13.71 -12.11
N GLU A 444 -8.42 -13.80 -13.40
CA GLU A 444 -7.81 -14.98 -14.04
C GLU A 444 -6.37 -15.20 -13.56
N ALA A 445 -5.59 -14.15 -13.40
CA ALA A 445 -4.23 -14.23 -12.86
C ALA A 445 -4.22 -14.74 -11.41
N VAL A 446 -5.14 -14.26 -10.58
CA VAL A 446 -5.30 -14.74 -9.20
C VAL A 446 -5.69 -16.22 -9.16
N GLN A 447 -6.63 -16.66 -10.00
CA GLN A 447 -6.99 -18.07 -10.08
C GLN A 447 -5.79 -18.95 -10.49
N LEU A 448 -4.99 -18.47 -11.45
CA LEU A 448 -3.78 -19.16 -11.87
C LEU A 448 -2.75 -19.28 -10.75
N GLU A 449 -2.48 -18.17 -10.02
CA GLU A 449 -1.53 -18.16 -8.90
C GLU A 449 -1.96 -19.10 -7.77
N VAL A 450 -3.24 -19.08 -7.39
CA VAL A 450 -3.79 -20.00 -6.37
C VAL A 450 -3.61 -21.45 -6.82
N LYS A 451 -3.94 -21.76 -8.08
CA LYS A 451 -3.78 -23.11 -8.62
C LYS A 451 -2.32 -23.56 -8.62
N GLN A 452 -1.40 -22.67 -9.00
CA GLN A 452 0.04 -22.97 -8.99
C GLN A 452 0.54 -23.22 -7.57
N ALA A 453 0.21 -22.35 -6.61
CA ALA A 453 0.58 -22.51 -5.21
C ALA A 453 0.04 -23.83 -4.63
N TYR A 454 -1.23 -24.14 -4.90
CA TYR A 454 -1.86 -25.39 -4.48
C TYR A 454 -1.17 -26.64 -5.02
N LEU A 455 -0.85 -26.64 -6.32
CA LEU A 455 -0.16 -27.77 -6.95
C LEU A 455 1.28 -27.93 -6.43
N ASN A 456 1.97 -26.81 -6.16
CA ASN A 456 3.30 -26.83 -5.58
C ASN A 456 3.31 -27.43 -4.17
N ILE A 457 2.38 -27.06 -3.31
CA ILE A 457 2.25 -27.64 -1.96
C ILE A 457 1.98 -29.14 -2.05
N ARG A 458 1.06 -29.55 -2.90
CA ARG A 458 0.73 -30.97 -3.06
C ARG A 458 1.93 -31.79 -3.55
N SER A 459 2.69 -31.23 -4.49
CA SER A 459 3.93 -31.86 -4.97
C SER A 459 5.00 -31.88 -3.87
N ALA A 460 5.15 -30.80 -3.11
CA ALA A 460 6.11 -30.73 -2.01
C ALA A 460 5.77 -31.73 -0.89
N ALA A 461 4.48 -31.87 -0.52
CA ALA A 461 4.05 -32.85 0.47
C ALA A 461 4.43 -34.28 0.06
N GLN A 462 4.18 -34.68 -1.20
CA GLN A 462 4.58 -35.98 -1.71
C GLN A 462 6.09 -36.17 -1.68
N LYS A 463 6.86 -35.13 -2.06
CA LYS A 463 8.33 -35.18 -2.00
C LYS A 463 8.85 -35.37 -0.58
N VAL A 464 8.23 -34.77 0.43
CA VAL A 464 8.63 -34.93 1.85
C VAL A 464 8.52 -36.40 2.25
N GLU A 465 7.39 -37.06 1.96
CA GLU A 465 7.17 -38.47 2.28
C GLU A 465 8.18 -39.40 1.57
N GLU A 466 8.40 -39.18 0.28
CA GLU A 466 9.34 -40.00 -0.52
C GLU A 466 10.78 -39.78 -0.06
N THR A 467 11.22 -38.53 0.14
CA THR A 467 12.60 -38.22 0.53
C THR A 467 12.92 -38.70 1.93
N GLN A 468 11.97 -38.74 2.87
CA GLN A 468 12.18 -39.35 4.19
C GLN A 468 12.55 -40.82 4.07
N THR A 469 11.84 -41.57 3.22
CA THR A 469 12.15 -42.97 2.94
C THR A 469 13.54 -43.16 2.36
N VAL A 470 13.95 -42.25 1.45
CA VAL A 470 15.30 -42.28 0.84
C VAL A 470 16.38 -42.00 1.89
N VAL A 471 16.15 -41.05 2.82
CA VAL A 471 17.09 -40.77 3.93
C VAL A 471 17.30 -42.02 4.80
N ASP A 472 16.21 -42.71 5.17
CA ASP A 472 16.30 -43.91 6.02
C ASP A 472 17.07 -45.03 5.31
N GLN A 473 16.82 -45.23 4.01
CA GLN A 473 17.55 -46.22 3.21
C GLN A 473 19.02 -45.85 3.01
N ALA A 474 19.32 -44.58 2.74
CA ALA A 474 20.71 -44.13 2.56
C ALA A 474 21.51 -44.20 3.87
N ARG A 475 20.89 -43.87 5.00
CA ARG A 475 21.51 -44.01 6.33
C ARG A 475 21.86 -45.45 6.67
N GLU A 476 20.95 -46.37 6.40
CA GLU A 476 21.19 -47.80 6.62
C GLU A 476 22.26 -48.35 5.65
N ASN A 477 22.25 -47.92 4.40
CA ASN A 477 23.31 -48.28 3.45
C ASN A 477 24.68 -47.80 3.93
N TYR A 478 24.79 -46.54 4.33
CA TYR A 478 26.05 -46.01 4.87
C TYR A 478 26.54 -46.82 6.10
N ARG A 479 25.61 -47.12 7.02
CA ARG A 479 25.93 -47.96 8.20
C ARG A 479 26.45 -49.34 7.81
N ILE A 480 25.81 -49.98 6.84
CA ILE A 480 26.24 -51.31 6.37
C ILE A 480 27.59 -51.24 5.69
N GLN A 481 27.83 -50.27 4.79
CA GLN A 481 29.10 -50.17 4.07
C GLN A 481 30.28 -49.87 5.03
N ASN A 482 30.04 -49.01 6.04
CA ASN A 482 31.05 -48.72 7.07
C ASN A 482 31.41 -49.96 7.89
N ILE A 483 30.42 -50.77 8.30
CA ILE A 483 30.68 -52.04 9.02
C ILE A 483 31.44 -53.04 8.13
N ARG A 484 31.03 -53.19 6.87
CA ARG A 484 31.71 -54.08 5.91
C ARG A 484 33.17 -53.69 5.69
N TYR A 485 33.42 -52.37 5.58
CA TYR A 485 34.77 -51.86 5.44
C TYR A 485 35.61 -52.12 6.71
N GLN A 486 35.07 -51.89 7.91
CA GLN A 486 35.71 -52.18 9.17
C GLN A 486 36.02 -53.67 9.35
N ALA A 487 35.12 -54.54 8.88
CA ALA A 487 35.29 -56.01 8.88
C ALA A 487 36.29 -56.51 7.79
N GLY A 488 36.79 -55.63 6.92
CA GLY A 488 37.74 -55.99 5.86
C GLY A 488 37.13 -56.62 4.62
N VAL A 489 35.79 -56.69 4.53
CA VAL A 489 35.04 -57.27 3.38
C VAL A 489 34.46 -56.23 2.46
N GLY A 490 34.63 -54.93 2.73
CA GLY A 490 34.24 -53.79 1.90
C GLY A 490 35.43 -53.02 1.35
N ILE A 491 35.18 -52.22 0.30
CA ILE A 491 36.17 -51.31 -0.28
C ILE A 491 35.93 -49.85 0.16
N ASN A 492 36.98 -49.02 0.11
CA ASN A 492 36.95 -47.63 0.52
C ASN A 492 35.92 -46.81 -0.26
N LEU A 493 35.84 -47.03 -1.57
CA LEU A 493 34.92 -46.31 -2.45
C LEU A 493 33.45 -46.52 -2.06
N ASP A 494 33.04 -47.73 -1.64
CA ASP A 494 31.67 -48.03 -1.24
C ASP A 494 31.24 -47.17 -0.03
N VAL A 495 32.16 -46.90 0.92
CA VAL A 495 31.87 -46.06 2.09
C VAL A 495 31.74 -44.59 1.69
N LEU A 496 32.66 -44.10 0.84
CA LEU A 496 32.65 -42.71 0.35
C LEU A 496 31.40 -42.42 -0.46
N ASP A 497 31.00 -43.35 -1.36
CA ASP A 497 29.78 -43.23 -2.20
C ASP A 497 28.51 -43.31 -1.33
N ALA A 498 28.48 -44.17 -0.32
CA ALA A 498 27.35 -44.27 0.60
C ALA A 498 27.22 -43.01 1.49
N GLN A 499 28.34 -42.40 1.93
CA GLN A 499 28.32 -41.12 2.65
C GLN A 499 27.81 -39.98 1.76
N LEU A 500 28.26 -39.92 0.49
CA LEU A 500 27.78 -38.93 -0.46
C LEU A 500 26.25 -39.08 -0.70
N SER A 501 25.79 -40.31 -0.92
CA SER A 501 24.36 -40.62 -1.12
C SER A 501 23.50 -40.26 0.11
N LEU A 502 24.01 -40.44 1.33
CA LEU A 502 23.35 -40.04 2.55
C LEU A 502 23.22 -38.51 2.64
N ASN A 503 24.31 -37.80 2.36
CA ASN A 503 24.30 -36.34 2.35
C ASN A 503 23.29 -35.79 1.34
N GLU A 504 23.28 -36.31 0.10
CA GLU A 504 22.33 -35.92 -0.94
C GLU A 504 20.88 -36.20 -0.53
N ALA A 505 20.61 -37.34 0.08
CA ALA A 505 19.29 -37.70 0.57
C ALA A 505 18.81 -36.73 1.67
N GLN A 506 19.67 -36.39 2.65
CA GLN A 506 19.37 -35.45 3.72
C GLN A 506 19.12 -34.03 3.18
N VAL A 507 19.96 -33.54 2.28
CA VAL A 507 19.81 -32.24 1.61
C VAL A 507 18.47 -32.17 0.86
N ASN A 508 18.14 -33.19 0.09
CA ASN A 508 16.89 -33.25 -0.68
C ASN A 508 15.65 -33.28 0.24
N HIS A 509 15.75 -33.95 1.39
CA HIS A 509 14.66 -33.99 2.36
C HIS A 509 14.46 -32.63 3.06
N ILE A 510 15.53 -31.98 3.49
CA ILE A 510 15.47 -30.63 4.09
C ILE A 510 14.90 -29.64 3.07
N GLN A 511 15.31 -29.71 1.81
CA GLN A 511 14.78 -28.88 0.75
C GLN A 511 13.28 -29.13 0.51
N ALA A 512 12.82 -30.39 0.56
CA ALA A 512 11.41 -30.74 0.40
C ALA A 512 10.56 -30.17 1.56
N LEU A 513 11.06 -30.26 2.80
CA LEU A 513 10.41 -29.67 3.98
C LEU A 513 10.34 -28.14 3.88
N TYR A 514 11.42 -27.50 3.43
CA TYR A 514 11.45 -26.05 3.19
C TYR A 514 10.42 -25.65 2.14
N ASP A 515 10.45 -26.31 0.97
CA ASP A 515 9.52 -26.05 -0.14
C ASP A 515 8.06 -26.22 0.29
N TYR A 516 7.76 -27.20 1.17
CA TYR A 516 6.44 -27.43 1.71
C TYR A 516 5.97 -26.29 2.63
N ASN A 517 6.79 -25.91 3.61
CA ASN A 517 6.43 -24.87 4.58
C ASN A 517 6.31 -23.49 3.92
N VAL A 518 7.23 -23.13 3.04
CA VAL A 518 7.17 -21.89 2.26
C VAL A 518 6.01 -21.93 1.27
N GLY A 519 5.70 -23.10 0.71
CA GLY A 519 4.55 -23.32 -0.14
C GLY A 519 3.22 -23.02 0.55
N ILE A 520 3.06 -23.44 1.81
CA ILE A 520 1.87 -23.11 2.64
C ILE A 520 1.77 -21.59 2.83
N ALA A 521 2.85 -20.94 3.25
CA ALA A 521 2.88 -19.50 3.42
C ALA A 521 2.55 -18.76 2.10
N LYS A 522 3.03 -19.28 0.97
CA LYS A 522 2.72 -18.73 -0.36
C LYS A 522 1.25 -18.89 -0.72
N LEU A 523 0.65 -20.04 -0.43
CA LEU A 523 -0.78 -20.24 -0.66
C LEU A 523 -1.62 -19.28 0.20
N GLU A 524 -1.30 -19.11 1.48
CA GLU A 524 -1.98 -18.15 2.34
C GLU A 524 -1.87 -16.71 1.81
N GLN A 525 -0.69 -16.32 1.33
CA GLN A 525 -0.48 -15.02 0.71
C GLN A 525 -1.36 -14.83 -0.54
N VAL A 526 -1.36 -15.80 -1.45
CA VAL A 526 -2.13 -15.69 -2.70
C VAL A 526 -3.64 -15.84 -2.50
N MET A 527 -4.06 -16.43 -1.39
CA MET A 527 -5.46 -16.43 -0.94
C MET A 527 -5.87 -15.09 -0.31
N GLY A 528 -4.94 -14.27 0.12
CA GLY A 528 -5.25 -13.04 0.84
C GLY A 528 -5.69 -13.28 2.29
N VAL A 529 -5.13 -14.30 2.96
CA VAL A 529 -5.46 -14.62 4.35
C VAL A 529 -5.05 -13.46 5.27
N ASP A 530 -5.92 -13.15 6.24
CA ASP A 530 -5.71 -12.05 7.17
C ASP A 530 -4.43 -12.22 7.99
N VAL A 531 -3.79 -11.09 8.28
CA VAL A 531 -2.47 -11.01 8.91
C VAL A 531 -2.56 -10.98 10.43
N GLU A 532 -3.73 -10.62 11.01
CA GLU A 532 -3.91 -10.42 12.46
C GLU A 532 -3.57 -11.64 13.31
N SER A 533 -3.63 -12.85 12.76
CA SER A 533 -3.37 -14.07 13.53
C SER A 533 -1.90 -14.41 13.74
N GLY A 534 -0.96 -13.77 13.04
CA GLY A 534 0.50 -14.01 13.19
C GLY A 534 0.98 -15.44 12.96
N VAL A 535 0.07 -16.38 12.71
CA VAL A 535 0.31 -17.83 12.63
C VAL A 535 -0.06 -18.32 11.23
N ILE A 536 0.77 -19.20 10.65
CA ILE A 536 0.31 -20.08 9.59
C ILE A 536 -0.78 -20.94 10.24
N HIS A 537 -2.05 -20.74 9.86
CA HIS A 537 -3.10 -21.63 10.36
C HIS A 537 -2.92 -23.01 9.73
N PRO A 538 -2.60 -24.04 10.51
CA PRO A 538 -2.50 -25.41 9.99
C PRO A 538 -3.86 -25.95 9.54
N SER A 539 -4.93 -25.23 9.83
CA SER A 539 -6.27 -25.56 9.36
C SER A 539 -7.08 -24.26 9.23
N LEU A 540 -7.35 -23.83 8.01
CA LEU A 540 -8.64 -23.23 7.72
C LEU A 540 -9.66 -24.37 7.86
N THR A 541 -9.80 -24.92 9.06
CA THR A 541 -10.87 -25.88 9.36
C THR A 541 -12.18 -25.15 9.20
N ALA A 542 -13.17 -25.85 8.69
CA ALA A 542 -14.53 -25.41 8.39
C ALA A 542 -15.25 -24.58 9.48
N THR A 543 -14.62 -24.31 10.60
CA THR A 543 -15.14 -23.53 11.74
C THR A 543 -14.98 -22.01 11.59
N THR A 544 -14.06 -21.53 10.77
CA THR A 544 -13.88 -20.09 10.50
C THR A 544 -14.79 -19.56 9.38
N TYR A 545 -15.51 -20.45 8.69
CA TYR A 545 -16.51 -20.07 7.68
C TYR A 545 -17.89 -19.73 8.24
N ARG A 546 -18.08 -19.69 9.58
CA ARG A 546 -19.32 -19.30 10.24
C ARG A 546 -19.14 -17.95 10.96
N GLY A 547 -19.12 -16.87 10.18
CA GLY A 547 -19.15 -15.52 10.73
C GLY A 547 -19.59 -14.53 9.68
#